data_970d44b8aa16adf4a133f27c09e633fd
#
_entry.id   970d44b8aa16adf4a133f27c09e633fd
#
_cell.length_a   1.000
_cell.length_b   1.000
_cell.length_c   1.000
_cell.angle_alpha   90.00
_cell.angle_beta   90.00
_cell.angle_gamma   90.00
#
_symmetry.space_group_name_H-M   'P 1'
#
loop_
_entity.id
_entity.type
_entity.pdbx_description
1 polymer ?
#
loop_
_entity_poly.entity_id
_entity_poly.type
_entity_poly.pdbx_seq_one_letter_code
_entity_poly.pdbx_strand_id
1 'polypeptide(L)' 'MADVVVIGEPAAVEPFALAGASPVVAEDARAIRAALAGPGRHATVVVLTARAAAAVGLDPDAPAAPGTPLVAVMPP' A
#
# COMPACT_ATOMS: atom_id res chain seq x y z
N MET A 1 9.64 12.79 6.40
CA MET A 1 8.67 11.72 6.68
C MET A 1 7.83 11.48 5.45
N ALA A 2 7.67 10.23 5.07
CA ALA A 2 6.87 9.90 3.89
C ALA A 2 5.41 9.84 4.28
N ASP A 3 4.60 10.68 3.65
CA ASP A 3 3.16 10.65 3.85
C ASP A 3 2.48 9.63 2.95
N VAL A 4 3.20 9.12 1.96
CA VAL A 4 2.70 8.13 1.00
C VAL A 4 3.56 6.88 1.08
N VAL A 5 2.91 5.75 1.34
CA VAL A 5 3.55 4.43 1.37
C VAL A 5 2.98 3.61 0.22
N VAL A 6 3.84 2.99 -0.57
CA VAL A 6 3.43 2.15 -1.69
C VAL A 6 3.84 0.71 -1.39
N ILE A 7 2.88 -0.19 -1.37
CA ILE A 7 3.08 -1.59 -0.99
C ILE A 7 2.79 -2.50 -2.17
N GLY A 8 3.70 -3.40 -2.46
CA GLY A 8 3.51 -4.37 -3.52
C GLY A 8 4.81 -5.04 -3.96
N GLU A 9 4.79 -5.59 -5.15
CA GLU A 9 5.94 -6.26 -5.74
C GLU A 9 7.04 -5.26 -6.09
N PRO A 10 8.33 -5.68 -6.05
CA PRO A 10 9.46 -4.76 -6.23
C PRO A 10 9.40 -3.94 -7.53
N ALA A 11 9.09 -4.60 -8.64
CA ALA A 11 9.08 -3.93 -9.94
C ALA A 11 8.05 -2.81 -10.01
N ALA A 12 6.96 -2.93 -9.26
CA ALA A 12 5.90 -1.93 -9.26
C ALA A 12 6.16 -0.79 -8.27
N VAL A 13 6.78 -1.09 -7.11
CA VAL A 13 6.92 -0.07 -6.06
C VAL A 13 8.22 0.71 -6.12
N GLU A 14 9.31 0.12 -6.63
CA GLU A 14 10.62 0.78 -6.66
C GLU A 14 10.63 2.13 -7.40
N PRO A 15 9.97 2.29 -8.54
CA PRO A 15 9.94 3.59 -9.21
C PRO A 15 9.36 4.72 -8.36
N PHE A 16 8.50 4.41 -7.41
CA PHE A 16 7.88 5.43 -6.56
C PHE A 16 8.85 6.04 -5.55
N ALA A 17 9.96 5.38 -5.27
CA ALA A 17 11.00 5.95 -4.41
C ALA A 17 11.56 7.23 -5.00
N LEU A 18 11.67 7.30 -6.32
CA LEU A 18 12.16 8.49 -7.02
C LEU A 18 11.17 9.66 -6.94
N ALA A 19 9.90 9.37 -6.71
CA ALA A 19 8.87 10.39 -6.58
C ALA A 19 8.64 10.83 -5.13
N GLY A 20 9.44 10.33 -4.19
CA GLY A 20 9.35 10.71 -2.78
C GLY A 20 8.43 9.85 -1.93
N ALA A 21 7.78 8.84 -2.49
CA ALA A 21 7.02 7.89 -1.72
C ALA A 21 7.93 6.85 -1.07
N SER A 22 7.47 6.22 0.00
CA SER A 22 8.20 5.13 0.65
C SER A 22 7.75 3.79 0.08
N PRO A 23 8.60 3.10 -0.68
CA PRO A 23 8.25 1.79 -1.20
C PRO A 23 8.42 0.73 -0.12
N VAL A 24 7.46 -0.19 -0.02
CA VAL A 24 7.53 -1.35 0.86
C VAL A 24 7.29 -2.58 0.02
N VAL A 25 8.32 -3.44 -0.08
CA VAL A 25 8.21 -4.67 -0.86
C VAL A 25 7.48 -5.72 -0.02
N ALA A 26 6.34 -6.18 -0.53
CA ALA A 26 5.56 -7.23 0.10
C ALA A 26 4.78 -7.96 -0.99
N GLU A 27 4.96 -9.27 -1.09
CA GLU A 27 4.42 -10.05 -2.19
C GLU A 27 3.37 -11.07 -1.79
N ASP A 28 3.24 -11.38 -0.51
CA ASP A 28 2.21 -12.29 -0.03
C ASP A 28 1.27 -11.58 0.96
N ALA A 29 0.13 -12.21 1.22
CA ALA A 29 -0.90 -11.60 2.08
C ALA A 29 -0.37 -11.26 3.47
N ARG A 30 0.46 -12.12 4.04
CA ARG A 30 1.01 -11.91 5.38
C ARG A 30 1.94 -10.70 5.41
N ALA A 31 2.85 -10.60 4.43
CA ALA A 31 3.77 -9.48 4.34
C ALA A 31 3.03 -8.17 4.09
N ILE A 32 2.00 -8.20 3.24
CA ILE A 32 1.20 -7.02 2.94
C ILE A 32 0.44 -6.55 4.18
N ARG A 33 -0.17 -7.47 4.94
CA ARG A 33 -0.85 -7.10 6.18
C ARG A 33 0.11 -6.53 7.20
N ALA A 34 1.32 -7.08 7.31
CA ALA A 34 2.34 -6.56 8.21
C ALA A 34 2.77 -5.15 7.79
N ALA A 35 2.89 -4.89 6.49
CA ALA A 35 3.22 -3.56 5.99
C ALA A 35 2.11 -2.54 6.28
N LEU A 36 0.85 -2.96 6.15
CA LEU A 36 -0.29 -2.11 6.48
C LEU A 36 -0.35 -1.78 7.97
N ALA A 37 -0.04 -2.75 8.83
CA ALA A 37 -0.05 -2.56 10.28
C ALA A 37 1.19 -1.81 10.79
N GLY A 38 2.30 -1.88 10.08
CA GLY A 38 3.55 -1.20 10.40
C GLY A 38 3.69 0.13 9.68
N PRO A 39 4.52 0.20 8.61
CA PRO A 39 4.79 1.47 7.91
C PRO A 39 3.53 2.18 7.41
N GLY A 40 2.56 1.41 6.90
CA GLY A 40 1.32 1.99 6.36
C GLY A 40 0.43 2.63 7.40
N ARG A 41 0.58 2.25 8.66
CA ARG A 41 -0.28 2.74 9.74
C ARG A 41 -0.19 4.25 9.94
N HIS A 42 0.98 4.80 9.73
CA HIS A 42 1.23 6.23 9.97
C HIS A 42 1.25 7.07 8.69
N ALA A 43 0.98 6.45 7.55
CA ALA A 43 0.94 7.17 6.28
C ALA A 43 -0.37 7.92 6.14
N THR A 44 -0.34 9.04 5.41
CA THR A 44 -1.56 9.74 5.04
C THR A 44 -2.30 8.97 3.94
N VAL A 45 -1.52 8.42 3.00
CA VAL A 45 -2.05 7.62 1.89
C VAL A 45 -1.23 6.34 1.76
N VAL A 46 -1.90 5.22 1.63
CA VAL A 46 -1.28 3.94 1.30
C VAL A 46 -1.73 3.54 -0.09
N VAL A 47 -0.79 3.29 -0.99
CA VAL A 47 -1.08 2.82 -2.34
C VAL A 47 -0.71 1.35 -2.42
N LEU A 48 -1.66 0.51 -2.81
CA LEU A 48 -1.42 -0.91 -3.03
C LEU A 48 -1.39 -1.18 -4.52
N THR A 49 -0.48 -2.05 -4.95
CA THR A 49 -0.56 -2.55 -6.33
C THR A 49 -1.81 -3.41 -6.46
N ALA A 50 -2.31 -3.57 -7.68
CA ALA A 50 -3.49 -4.40 -7.91
C ALA A 50 -3.28 -5.82 -7.39
N ARG A 51 -2.08 -6.37 -7.57
CA ARG A 51 -1.71 -7.69 -7.08
C ARG A 51 -1.74 -7.76 -5.55
N ALA A 52 -1.21 -6.73 -4.88
CA ALA A 52 -1.20 -6.68 -3.42
C ALA A 52 -2.62 -6.59 -2.86
N ALA A 53 -3.47 -5.77 -3.44
CA ALA A 53 -4.85 -5.63 -3.03
C ALA A 53 -5.60 -6.96 -3.19
N ALA A 54 -5.40 -7.65 -4.30
CA ALA A 54 -6.03 -8.94 -4.55
C ALA A 54 -5.57 -10.00 -3.54
N ALA A 55 -4.28 -9.97 -3.16
CA ALA A 55 -3.73 -10.94 -2.22
C ALA A 55 -4.36 -10.86 -0.83
N VAL A 56 -4.77 -9.69 -0.40
CA VAL A 56 -5.42 -9.51 0.91
C VAL A 56 -6.94 -9.35 0.80
N GLY A 57 -7.49 -9.46 -0.41
CA GLY A 57 -8.93 -9.36 -0.61
C GLY A 57 -9.48 -7.96 -0.38
N LEU A 58 -8.68 -6.93 -0.59
CA LEU A 58 -9.09 -5.56 -0.37
C LEU A 58 -9.93 -5.06 -1.53
N ASP A 59 -11.10 -4.51 -1.20
CA ASP A 59 -12.01 -3.94 -2.19
C ASP A 59 -11.66 -2.45 -2.38
N PRO A 60 -11.23 -2.02 -3.57
CA PRO A 60 -10.89 -0.62 -3.80
C PRO A 60 -12.08 0.33 -3.69
N ASP A 61 -13.30 -0.20 -3.81
CA ASP A 61 -14.52 0.60 -3.70
C ASP A 61 -15.09 0.66 -2.28
N ALA A 62 -14.48 -0.07 -1.33
CA ALA A 62 -14.94 -0.06 0.05
C ALA A 62 -14.66 1.31 0.69
N PRO A 63 -15.60 1.82 1.51
CA PRO A 63 -15.36 3.09 2.20
C PRO A 63 -14.26 2.94 3.24
N ALA A 64 -13.44 3.99 3.38
CA ALA A 64 -12.40 4.02 4.39
C ALA A 64 -12.99 4.15 5.78
N ALA A 65 -12.44 3.40 6.75
CA ALA A 65 -12.85 3.54 8.14
C ALA A 65 -12.27 4.86 8.71
N PRO A 66 -13.01 5.55 9.59
CA PRO A 66 -12.49 6.75 10.24
C PRO A 66 -11.20 6.47 11.00
N GLY A 67 -10.22 7.38 10.88
CA GLY A 67 -8.96 7.26 11.59
C GLY A 67 -7.94 6.35 10.92
N THR A 68 -8.25 5.74 9.79
CA THR A 68 -7.31 4.94 9.02
C THR A 68 -6.76 5.74 7.84
N PRO A 69 -5.56 5.40 7.34
CA PRO A 69 -5.05 6.03 6.13
C PRO A 69 -5.96 5.80 4.94
N LEU A 70 -5.94 6.74 4.01
CA LEU A 70 -6.62 6.54 2.73
C LEU A 70 -5.87 5.47 1.94
N VAL A 71 -6.58 4.45 1.51
CA VAL A 71 -6.00 3.36 0.72
C VAL A 71 -6.45 3.49 -0.71
N ALA A 72 -5.48 3.57 -1.62
CA ALA A 72 -5.72 3.59 -3.06
C ALA A 72 -5.12 2.35 -3.69
N VAL A 73 -5.79 1.81 -4.70
CA VAL A 73 -5.31 0.63 -5.43
C VAL A 73 -4.94 1.06 -6.85
N MET A 74 -3.72 0.72 -7.25
CA MET A 74 -3.28 1.00 -8.60
C MET A 74 -4.02 0.12 -9.61
N PRO A 75 -4.30 0.63 -10.82
CA PRO A 75 -4.84 -0.21 -11.87
C PRO A 75 -3.87 -1.33 -12.23
N PRO A 76 -4.38 -2.46 -12.72
CA PRO A 76 -3.54 -3.59 -13.11
C PRO A 76 -2.64 -3.28 -14.29
#